data_e479742b2327b6373442521faa9ca74e
#
_entry.id   e479742b2327b6373442521faa9ca74e
#
_cell.length_a   1.000
_cell.length_b   1.000
_cell.length_c   1.000
_cell.angle_alpha   90.00
_cell.angle_beta   90.00
_cell.angle_gamma   90.00
#
_symmetry.space_group_name_H-M   'P 1'
#
loop_
_entity.id
_entity.type
_entity.pdbx_description
1 polymer ?
#
loop_
_entity_poly.entity_id
_entity_poly.type
_entity_poly.pdbx_seq_one_letter_code
_entity_poly.pdbx_strand_id
1 'polypeptide(L)'
;ETYPGFLPDHRDVLALIRDCYRRVDLALELPFSGGFEIFSRIVRLPLVARQAGRSRAETRAHFGLPPDGRIALLSFGGYGLPTLDLSTLDCSDDWTIVTTDRVMRDGRALPHVHVLPEGSFVGSGFRYEDLVAAVDVVVTKPGYGIVAECISTGTALVYTSRGEFREYGV
;
A
#
# COMPACT_ATOMS: atom_id res chain seq x y z
N GLU A 1 -12.88 16.41 -13.97
CA GLU A 1 -12.23 16.86 -15.23
C GLU A 1 -10.88 16.17 -15.51
N THR A 2 -10.40 15.29 -14.65
CA THR A 2 -9.10 14.61 -14.76
C THR A 2 -9.03 13.58 -15.90
N TYR A 3 -10.19 13.17 -16.45
CA TYR A 3 -10.29 12.12 -17.48
C TYR A 3 -11.03 12.51 -18.77
N PRO A 4 -10.78 13.68 -19.37
CA PRO A 4 -11.54 14.11 -20.55
C PRO A 4 -11.33 13.23 -21.79
N GLY A 5 -10.23 12.46 -21.84
CA GLY A 5 -9.94 11.56 -22.96
C GLY A 5 -10.46 10.13 -22.80
N PHE A 6 -10.96 9.75 -21.63
CA PHE A 6 -11.43 8.39 -21.37
C PHE A 6 -12.93 8.20 -21.61
N LEU A 7 -13.70 9.29 -21.59
CA LEU A 7 -15.17 9.22 -21.62
C LEU A 7 -15.76 10.31 -22.54
N PRO A 8 -15.37 10.37 -23.83
CA PRO A 8 -15.91 11.40 -24.73
C PRO A 8 -17.46 11.33 -24.86
N ASP A 9 -18.04 10.14 -24.70
CA ASP A 9 -19.46 9.88 -24.90
C ASP A 9 -20.28 9.79 -23.61
N HIS A 10 -19.65 10.03 -22.42
CA HIS A 10 -20.32 9.85 -21.11
C HIS A 10 -20.48 11.17 -20.34
N ARG A 11 -20.76 12.26 -21.05
CA ARG A 11 -21.03 13.58 -20.42
C ARG A 11 -22.16 13.50 -19.39
N ASP A 12 -23.17 12.68 -19.67
CA ASP A 12 -24.32 12.48 -18.78
C ASP A 12 -23.92 11.80 -17.46
N VAL A 13 -22.96 10.86 -17.51
CA VAL A 13 -22.44 10.18 -16.32
C VAL A 13 -21.67 11.16 -15.42
N LEU A 14 -20.83 12.01 -16.03
CA LEU A 14 -20.10 13.04 -15.27
C LEU A 14 -21.05 14.07 -14.64
N ALA A 15 -22.09 14.48 -15.36
CA ALA A 15 -23.11 15.38 -14.84
C ALA A 15 -23.86 14.74 -13.66
N LEU A 16 -24.24 13.47 -13.78
CA LEU A 16 -24.89 12.71 -12.71
C LEU A 16 -24.01 12.61 -11.47
N ILE A 17 -22.73 12.28 -11.63
CA ILE A 17 -21.76 12.18 -10.52
C ILE A 17 -21.65 13.55 -9.85
N ARG A 18 -21.49 14.63 -10.61
CA ARG A 18 -21.43 16.00 -10.06
C ARG A 18 -22.68 16.36 -9.26
N ASP A 19 -23.85 16.02 -9.79
CA ASP A 19 -25.12 16.30 -9.10
C ASP A 19 -25.26 15.48 -7.80
N CYS A 20 -24.80 14.24 -7.79
CA CYS A 20 -24.74 13.44 -6.57
C CYS A 20 -23.80 14.08 -5.54
N TYR A 21 -22.61 14.49 -5.97
CA TYR A 21 -21.64 15.12 -5.07
C TYR A 21 -22.12 16.46 -4.49
N ARG A 22 -22.84 17.25 -5.26
CA ARG A 22 -23.45 18.52 -4.77
C ARG A 22 -24.48 18.32 -3.68
N ARG A 23 -25.07 17.13 -3.57
CA ARG A 23 -26.06 16.78 -2.54
C ARG A 23 -25.43 16.26 -1.24
N VAL A 24 -24.11 16.14 -1.21
CA VAL A 24 -23.37 15.72 -0.01
C VAL A 24 -23.37 16.85 1.00
N ASP A 25 -23.84 16.59 2.22
CA ASP A 25 -23.91 17.58 3.29
C ASP A 25 -22.55 17.96 3.84
N LEU A 26 -21.58 17.01 3.82
CA LEU A 26 -20.26 17.18 4.36
C LEU A 26 -19.26 16.27 3.63
N ALA A 27 -18.18 16.84 3.13
CA ALA A 27 -17.02 16.10 2.63
C ALA A 27 -15.89 16.13 3.67
N LEU A 28 -15.26 14.98 3.87
CA LEU A 28 -14.09 14.85 4.74
C LEU A 28 -12.84 14.73 3.85
N GLU A 29 -12.02 15.77 3.85
CA GLU A 29 -10.81 15.86 3.04
C GLU A 29 -9.63 15.25 3.80
N LEU A 30 -9.06 14.18 3.25
CA LEU A 30 -7.83 13.57 3.75
C LEU A 30 -6.60 14.24 3.13
N PRO A 31 -5.41 14.17 3.74
CA PRO A 31 -4.16 14.55 3.10
C PRO A 31 -3.94 13.82 1.77
N PHE A 32 -3.21 14.42 0.86
CA PHE A 32 -2.96 13.89 -0.50
C PHE A 32 -4.24 13.73 -1.34
N SER A 33 -5.21 14.58 -1.12
CA SER A 33 -6.45 14.65 -1.90
C SER A 33 -6.43 15.83 -2.87
N GLY A 34 -7.35 15.82 -3.82
CA GLY A 34 -7.58 16.93 -4.74
C GLY A 34 -9.00 16.90 -5.31
N GLY A 35 -9.45 18.02 -5.90
CA GLY A 35 -10.73 18.08 -6.60
C GLY A 35 -11.96 18.16 -5.70
N PHE A 36 -11.85 18.77 -4.52
CA PHE A 36 -12.93 18.89 -3.56
C PHE A 36 -13.82 20.14 -3.78
N GLU A 37 -13.58 20.92 -4.84
CA GLU A 37 -14.26 22.21 -5.10
C GLU A 37 -15.77 22.07 -5.34
N ILE A 38 -16.23 20.85 -5.64
CA ILE A 38 -17.64 20.55 -5.87
C ILE A 38 -18.47 20.52 -4.58
N PHE A 39 -17.83 20.28 -3.44
CA PHE A 39 -18.52 20.14 -2.16
C PHE A 39 -18.73 21.51 -1.51
N SER A 40 -19.94 21.75 -1.00
CA SER A 40 -20.31 23.01 -0.34
C SER A 40 -19.70 23.13 1.06
N ARG A 41 -19.42 22.03 1.71
CA ARG A 41 -18.85 21.99 3.06
C ARG A 41 -17.76 20.93 3.15
N ILE A 42 -16.56 21.38 3.53
CA ILE A 42 -15.38 20.53 3.63
C ILE A 42 -14.80 20.63 5.04
N VAL A 43 -14.48 19.50 5.63
CA VAL A 43 -13.69 19.41 6.87
C VAL A 43 -12.43 18.64 6.57
N ARG A 44 -11.29 19.28 6.81
CA ARG A 44 -9.97 18.64 6.65
C ARG A 44 -9.67 17.75 7.84
N LEU A 45 -9.30 16.53 7.56
CA LEU A 45 -8.87 15.57 8.56
C LEU A 45 -7.35 15.42 8.57
N PRO A 46 -6.77 15.03 9.71
CA PRO A 46 -5.38 14.58 9.75
C PRO A 46 -5.23 13.26 8.98
N LEU A 47 -3.98 12.79 8.88
CA LEU A 47 -3.68 11.49 8.30
C LEU A 47 -4.42 10.38 9.04
N VAL A 48 -5.19 9.60 8.31
CA VAL A 48 -5.90 8.43 8.85
C VAL A 48 -5.11 7.17 8.48
N ALA A 49 -4.55 6.52 9.49
CA ALA A 49 -3.76 5.30 9.33
C ALA A 49 -4.16 4.27 10.40
N ARG A 50 -4.05 3.00 10.04
CA ARG A 50 -4.13 1.92 11.01
C ARG A 50 -2.88 1.96 11.89
N GLN A 51 -3.05 1.65 13.16
CA GLN A 51 -1.94 1.63 14.12
C GLN A 51 -1.51 0.20 14.40
N ALA A 52 -0.21 -0.05 14.41
CA ALA A 52 0.33 -1.33 14.85
C ALA A 52 -0.04 -1.57 16.33
N GLY A 53 -0.55 -2.76 16.61
CA GLY A 53 -0.92 -3.19 17.95
C GLY A 53 0.10 -4.11 18.59
N ARG A 54 1.13 -4.52 17.84
CA ARG A 54 2.19 -5.43 18.29
C ARG A 54 3.56 -4.78 18.13
N SER A 55 4.47 -5.17 18.99
CA SER A 55 5.86 -4.73 18.88
C SER A 55 6.57 -5.37 17.67
N ARG A 56 7.64 -4.71 17.21
CA ARG A 56 8.51 -5.23 16.15
C ARG A 56 9.03 -6.63 16.46
N ALA A 57 9.46 -6.86 17.70
CA ALA A 57 10.04 -8.14 18.11
C ALA A 57 8.98 -9.25 18.11
N GLU A 58 7.78 -9.02 18.66
CA GLU A 58 6.68 -9.98 18.64
C GLU A 58 6.26 -10.33 17.23
N THR A 59 6.15 -9.32 16.36
CA THR A 59 5.73 -9.51 14.97
C THR A 59 6.78 -10.29 14.17
N ARG A 60 8.06 -9.95 14.34
CA ARG A 60 9.16 -10.71 13.69
C ARG A 60 9.18 -12.15 14.16
N ALA A 61 9.06 -12.40 15.46
CA ALA A 61 9.01 -13.75 16.00
C ALA A 61 7.81 -14.55 15.49
N HIS A 62 6.63 -13.93 15.44
CA HIS A 62 5.41 -14.58 14.97
C HIS A 62 5.52 -15.03 13.50
N PHE A 63 6.04 -14.17 12.63
CA PHE A 63 6.19 -14.48 11.22
C PHE A 63 7.50 -15.22 10.86
N GLY A 64 8.29 -15.63 11.86
CA GLY A 64 9.56 -16.32 11.63
C GLY A 64 10.62 -15.46 10.93
N LEU A 65 10.55 -14.14 11.10
CA LEU A 65 11.49 -13.20 10.51
C LEU A 65 12.74 -13.05 11.41
N PRO A 66 13.90 -12.71 10.84
CA PRO A 66 15.11 -12.47 11.62
C PRO A 66 14.87 -11.42 12.71
N PRO A 67 15.25 -11.69 13.97
CA PRO A 67 15.10 -10.70 15.06
C PRO A 67 15.94 -9.46 14.80
N ASP A 68 17.12 -9.67 14.25
CA ASP A 68 18.08 -8.65 13.85
C ASP A 68 18.24 -8.66 12.32
N GLY A 69 18.82 -7.60 11.79
CA GLY A 69 19.01 -7.46 10.35
C GLY A 69 17.95 -6.57 9.68
N ARG A 70 18.17 -6.31 8.41
CA ARG A 70 17.34 -5.43 7.60
C ARG A 70 16.27 -6.22 6.85
N ILE A 71 15.03 -5.74 6.90
CA ILE A 71 13.89 -6.40 6.26
C ILE A 71 13.22 -5.43 5.30
N ALA A 72 13.05 -5.87 4.05
CA ALA A 72 12.27 -5.19 3.03
C ALA A 72 10.97 -5.94 2.77
N LEU A 73 9.83 -5.27 2.91
CA LEU A 73 8.52 -5.80 2.59
C LEU A 73 8.13 -5.40 1.17
N LEU A 74 7.92 -6.38 0.30
CA LEU A 74 7.36 -6.14 -1.04
C LEU A 74 5.83 -6.19 -0.97
N SER A 75 5.18 -5.04 -1.14
CA SER A 75 3.74 -4.85 -0.96
C SER A 75 3.08 -4.24 -2.18
N PHE A 76 2.74 -5.05 -3.17
CA PHE A 76 2.13 -4.58 -4.41
C PHE A 76 0.61 -4.78 -4.47
N GLY A 77 0.00 -5.18 -3.35
CA GLY A 77 -1.43 -5.45 -3.22
C GLY A 77 -1.87 -6.68 -4.01
N GLY A 78 -3.18 -6.91 -4.11
CA GLY A 78 -3.77 -8.11 -4.71
C GLY A 78 -3.45 -8.36 -6.18
N TYR A 79 -2.88 -7.40 -6.89
CA TYR A 79 -2.51 -7.55 -8.31
C TYR A 79 -1.05 -8.01 -8.50
N GLY A 80 -0.22 -7.97 -7.45
CA GLY A 80 1.21 -8.29 -7.53
C GLY A 80 1.96 -7.41 -8.55
N LEU A 81 3.19 -7.79 -8.84
CA LEU A 81 3.96 -7.33 -10.00
C LEU A 81 4.29 -8.56 -10.86
N PRO A 82 3.53 -8.83 -11.93
CA PRO A 82 3.75 -10.00 -12.76
C PRO A 82 5.15 -10.06 -13.41
N THR A 83 5.79 -8.89 -13.50
CA THR A 83 7.12 -8.71 -14.13
C THR A 83 8.26 -8.64 -13.12
N LEU A 84 7.98 -8.73 -11.81
CA LEU A 84 9.04 -8.71 -10.80
C LEU A 84 9.66 -10.10 -10.71
N ASP A 85 10.85 -10.20 -11.27
CA ASP A 85 11.68 -11.40 -11.13
C ASP A 85 12.58 -11.25 -9.90
N LEU A 86 12.17 -11.87 -8.80
CA LEU A 86 12.93 -11.85 -7.56
C LEU A 86 14.26 -12.61 -7.67
N SER A 87 14.44 -13.48 -8.67
CA SER A 87 15.68 -14.21 -8.87
C SER A 87 16.83 -13.30 -9.35
N THR A 88 16.48 -12.13 -9.89
CA THR A 88 17.44 -11.12 -10.34
C THR A 88 17.83 -10.12 -9.24
N LEU A 89 17.18 -10.19 -8.08
CA LEU A 89 17.54 -9.36 -6.94
C LEU A 89 18.84 -9.89 -6.35
N ASP A 90 19.93 -9.23 -6.68
CA ASP A 90 21.21 -9.40 -6.00
C ASP A 90 21.12 -8.73 -4.62
N CYS A 91 20.40 -9.39 -3.71
CA CYS A 91 20.31 -8.94 -2.33
C CYS A 91 21.61 -9.29 -1.65
N SER A 92 22.32 -8.26 -1.12
CA SER A 92 23.39 -8.50 -0.18
C SER A 92 22.88 -9.36 0.98
N ASP A 93 23.74 -10.20 1.54
CA ASP A 93 23.41 -11.10 2.66
C ASP A 93 22.78 -10.39 3.88
N ASP A 94 22.83 -9.07 3.89
CA ASP A 94 22.31 -8.21 4.97
C ASP A 94 20.80 -7.94 4.90
N TRP A 95 20.10 -8.31 3.80
CA TRP A 95 18.68 -8.04 3.62
C TRP A 95 17.83 -9.29 3.54
N THR A 96 16.74 -9.32 4.29
CA THR A 96 15.65 -10.28 4.13
C THR A 96 14.49 -9.62 3.39
N ILE A 97 14.03 -10.25 2.31
CA ILE A 97 12.83 -9.80 1.59
C ILE A 97 11.63 -10.57 2.10
N VAL A 98 10.58 -9.85 2.47
CA VAL A 98 9.29 -10.43 2.85
C VAL A 98 8.28 -10.15 1.75
N THR A 99 7.53 -11.14 1.36
CA THR A 99 6.46 -11.01 0.35
C THR A 99 5.30 -11.96 0.65
N THR A 100 4.21 -11.86 -0.10
CA THR A 100 3.08 -12.80 -0.05
C THR A 100 3.11 -13.76 -1.23
N ASP A 101 2.45 -14.91 -1.12
CA ASP A 101 2.46 -16.01 -2.12
C ASP A 101 2.21 -15.58 -3.57
N ARG A 102 1.53 -14.46 -3.77
CA ARG A 102 1.14 -14.00 -5.11
C ARG A 102 2.31 -13.49 -5.97
N VAL A 103 3.48 -13.32 -5.38
CA VAL A 103 4.69 -12.82 -6.08
C VAL A 103 5.56 -13.97 -6.61
N MET A 104 5.47 -15.16 -6.01
CA MET A 104 6.29 -16.32 -6.36
C MET A 104 5.50 -17.28 -7.25
N ARG A 105 5.59 -17.11 -8.58
CA ARG A 105 4.88 -18.00 -9.52
C ARG A 105 5.55 -19.38 -9.71
N ASP A 106 6.86 -19.49 -9.48
CA ASP A 106 7.63 -20.68 -9.87
C ASP A 106 8.03 -21.60 -8.72
N GLY A 107 7.57 -21.34 -7.48
CA GLY A 107 7.81 -22.20 -6.32
C GLY A 107 9.29 -22.38 -5.93
N ARG A 108 10.20 -21.61 -6.51
CA ARG A 108 11.63 -21.67 -6.16
C ARG A 108 11.85 -20.91 -4.85
N ALA A 109 12.33 -21.61 -3.83
CA ALA A 109 12.82 -20.98 -2.61
C ALA A 109 14.07 -20.16 -2.95
N LEU A 110 14.03 -18.86 -2.66
CA LEU A 110 15.19 -17.97 -2.75
C LEU A 110 15.76 -17.75 -1.35
N PRO A 111 17.09 -17.84 -1.16
CA PRO A 111 17.71 -17.87 0.19
C PRO A 111 17.35 -16.68 1.10
N HIS A 112 17.11 -15.51 0.52
CA HIS A 112 16.84 -14.28 1.29
C HIS A 112 15.37 -13.82 1.17
N VAL A 113 14.48 -14.66 0.62
CA VAL A 113 13.07 -14.33 0.42
C VAL A 113 12.20 -15.15 1.35
N HIS A 114 11.50 -14.47 2.24
CA HIS A 114 10.53 -15.04 3.15
C HIS A 114 9.12 -14.81 2.61
N VAL A 115 8.47 -15.89 2.21
CA VAL A 115 7.11 -15.83 1.67
C VAL A 115 6.11 -16.08 2.78
N LEU A 116 5.24 -15.12 3.04
CA LEU A 116 4.12 -15.26 3.98
C LEU A 116 2.96 -15.94 3.27
N PRO A 117 2.50 -17.12 3.74
CA PRO A 117 1.35 -17.80 3.18
C PRO A 117 0.08 -16.96 3.17
N GLU A 118 -0.79 -17.17 2.19
CA GLU A 118 -2.11 -16.56 2.18
C GLU A 118 -2.88 -16.96 3.45
N GLY A 119 -3.46 -15.97 4.14
CA GLY A 119 -4.14 -16.22 5.40
C GLY A 119 -3.28 -16.13 6.65
N SER A 120 -1.98 -15.83 6.55
CA SER A 120 -1.08 -15.68 7.72
C SER A 120 -1.61 -14.74 8.82
N PHE A 121 -2.49 -13.83 8.45
CA PHE A 121 -3.12 -12.89 9.40
C PHE A 121 -4.45 -13.39 9.96
N VAL A 122 -5.07 -14.41 9.36
CA VAL A 122 -6.41 -14.89 9.77
C VAL A 122 -6.30 -15.63 11.10
N GLY A 123 -7.02 -15.14 12.12
CA GLY A 123 -7.04 -15.74 13.44
C GLY A 123 -5.74 -15.66 14.25
N SER A 124 -4.70 -15.04 13.70
CA SER A 124 -3.38 -14.93 14.33
C SER A 124 -3.31 -13.90 15.47
N GLY A 125 -4.22 -12.94 15.47
CA GLY A 125 -4.16 -11.77 16.36
C GLY A 125 -3.12 -10.72 15.92
N PHE A 126 -2.48 -10.93 14.77
CA PHE A 126 -1.60 -9.97 14.10
C PHE A 126 -2.29 -9.39 12.88
N ARG A 127 -1.95 -8.17 12.51
CA ARG A 127 -2.51 -7.44 11.39
C ARG A 127 -1.41 -6.99 10.43
N TYR A 128 -1.80 -6.58 9.25
CA TYR A 128 -0.85 -6.15 8.22
C TYR A 128 -0.03 -4.93 8.65
N GLU A 129 -0.64 -3.99 9.36
CA GLU A 129 0.03 -2.82 9.92
C GLU A 129 1.08 -3.18 10.99
N ASP A 130 0.95 -4.32 11.67
CA ASP A 130 1.98 -4.83 12.58
C ASP A 130 3.22 -5.28 11.76
N LEU A 131 3.00 -5.92 10.62
CA LEU A 131 4.10 -6.29 9.72
C LEU A 131 4.78 -5.05 9.13
N VAL A 132 4.03 -4.03 8.71
CA VAL A 132 4.59 -2.76 8.21
C VAL A 132 5.49 -2.11 9.27
N ALA A 133 5.07 -2.13 10.55
CA ALA A 133 5.87 -1.61 11.66
C ALA A 133 7.11 -2.47 12.00
N ALA A 134 7.09 -3.75 11.61
CA ALA A 134 8.16 -4.68 11.93
C ALA A 134 9.31 -4.72 10.91
N VAL A 135 9.13 -4.13 9.73
CA VAL A 135 10.14 -4.08 8.67
C VAL A 135 10.88 -2.74 8.65
N ASP A 136 11.98 -2.65 7.91
CA ASP A 136 12.79 -1.43 7.80
C ASP A 136 12.35 -0.57 6.61
N VAL A 137 11.91 -1.23 5.53
CA VAL A 137 11.45 -0.55 4.32
C VAL A 137 10.31 -1.32 3.67
N VAL A 138 9.34 -0.58 3.15
CA VAL A 138 8.28 -1.11 2.29
C VAL A 138 8.56 -0.69 0.86
N VAL A 139 8.60 -1.66 -0.05
CA VAL A 139 8.68 -1.42 -1.50
C VAL A 139 7.31 -1.70 -2.10
N THR A 140 6.71 -0.70 -2.72
CA THR A 140 5.30 -0.78 -3.14
C THR A 140 4.99 0.11 -4.35
N LYS A 141 3.80 -0.02 -4.88
CA LYS A 141 3.14 1.04 -5.66
C LYS A 141 2.43 2.00 -4.71
N PRO A 142 2.48 3.32 -4.94
CA PRO A 142 1.86 4.28 -4.03
C PRO A 142 0.35 4.08 -3.96
N GLY A 143 -0.17 4.12 -2.76
CA GLY A 143 -1.59 4.10 -2.43
C GLY A 143 -1.78 4.68 -1.04
N TYR A 144 -2.90 5.38 -0.79
CA TYR A 144 -3.12 6.10 0.47
C TYR A 144 -2.86 5.23 1.71
N GLY A 145 -3.41 4.00 1.74
CA GLY A 145 -3.31 3.13 2.92
C GLY A 145 -1.87 2.81 3.31
N ILE A 146 -1.08 2.29 2.36
CA ILE A 146 0.31 1.88 2.66
C ILE A 146 1.20 3.09 2.94
N VAL A 147 0.99 4.23 2.27
CA VAL A 147 1.71 5.47 2.54
C VAL A 147 1.39 5.96 3.96
N ALA A 148 0.11 6.00 4.32
CA ALA A 148 -0.33 6.41 5.64
C ALA A 148 0.21 5.49 6.75
N GLU A 149 0.23 4.19 6.54
CA GLU A 149 0.79 3.21 7.48
C GLU A 149 2.30 3.38 7.66
N CYS A 150 3.05 3.53 6.56
CA CYS A 150 4.49 3.78 6.64
C CYS A 150 4.80 5.08 7.40
N ILE A 151 4.06 6.16 7.15
CA ILE A 151 4.22 7.43 7.89
C ILE A 151 3.93 7.23 9.38
N SER A 152 2.84 6.54 9.71
CA SER A 152 2.41 6.37 11.11
C SER A 152 3.33 5.47 11.93
N THR A 153 4.02 4.53 11.28
CA THR A 153 4.97 3.59 11.91
C THR A 153 6.42 4.05 11.83
N GLY A 154 6.71 5.11 11.05
CA GLY A 154 8.08 5.56 10.79
C GLY A 154 8.87 4.61 9.88
N THR A 155 8.20 3.72 9.15
CA THR A 155 8.82 2.77 8.23
C THR A 155 9.20 3.47 6.91
N ALA A 156 10.41 3.24 6.43
CA ALA A 156 10.85 3.81 5.16
C ALA A 156 10.01 3.29 3.99
N LEU A 157 9.78 4.15 2.99
CA LEU A 157 8.97 3.81 1.82
C LEU A 157 9.77 4.02 0.54
N VAL A 158 9.84 2.97 -0.28
CA VAL A 158 10.30 3.02 -1.66
C VAL A 158 9.12 2.67 -2.57
N TYR A 159 8.84 3.51 -3.55
CA TYR A 159 7.71 3.26 -4.44
C TYR A 159 8.12 3.30 -5.91
N THR A 160 7.44 2.49 -6.71
CA THR A 160 7.58 2.46 -8.15
C THR A 160 6.62 3.46 -8.79
N SER A 161 6.97 4.02 -9.94
CA SER A 161 6.01 4.80 -10.70
C SER A 161 4.87 3.89 -11.18
N ARG A 162 3.67 4.45 -11.28
CA ARG A 162 2.50 3.77 -11.87
C ARG A 162 2.38 4.01 -13.38
N GLY A 163 3.43 4.52 -14.02
CA GLY A 163 3.38 4.95 -15.41
C GLY A 163 2.40 6.12 -15.59
N GLU A 164 1.55 6.05 -16.61
CA GLU A 164 0.55 7.09 -16.92
C GLU A 164 -0.70 7.06 -16.03
N PHE A 165 -0.56 6.67 -14.76
CA PHE A 165 -1.67 6.67 -13.84
C PHE A 165 -2.06 8.11 -13.48
N ARG A 166 -3.29 8.51 -13.77
CA ARG A 166 -3.72 9.92 -13.73
C ARG A 166 -3.81 10.53 -12.32
N GLU A 167 -3.95 9.70 -11.30
CA GLU A 167 -3.93 10.14 -9.89
C GLU A 167 -2.51 10.34 -9.36
N TYR A 168 -1.48 10.17 -10.19
CA TYR A 168 -0.09 10.23 -9.75
C TYR A 168 0.39 11.65 -9.40
N GLY A 169 -0.33 12.65 -9.86
CA GLY A 169 -0.01 14.07 -9.64
C GLY A 169 -0.77 14.71 -8.48
N VAL A 170 -1.47 13.92 -7.66
CA VAL A 170 -2.27 14.41 -6.52
C VAL A 170 -1.51 14.30 -5.21
#